data_b4b6ae2bfdb0391f64d80e7d38927598
#
_entry.id   b4b6ae2bfdb0391f64d80e7d38927598
#
_cell.length_a   1.000
_cell.length_b   1.000
_cell.length_c   1.000
_cell.angle_alpha   90.00
_cell.angle_beta   90.00
_cell.angle_gamma   90.00
#
_symmetry.space_group_name_H-M   'P 1'
#
loop_
_entity.id
_entity.type
_entity.pdbx_description
1 polymer ?
#
loop_
_entity_poly.entity_id
_entity_poly.type
_entity_poly.pdbx_seq_one_letter_code
_entity_poly.pdbx_strand_id
1 'polypeptide(L)'
;VCYASTTFGYSYQDQPTIENLFKLGTCHYINLKNNGDRYLIIKEWYTDPLADSLDLENLNCNDIKTTILNHIKPDYTPDERTQKAINYAHEYCGISDDIEHLFKYNKNYKNFNPDGGDCANFASQIMYEGGGFKKNNTWNYCNKNATKAWVNAQSFKNYLISSGHGSY
;
A
#
# COMPACT_ATOMS: atom_id res chain seq x y z
N VAL A 1 10.76 -18.54 -9.53
CA VAL A 1 9.87 -17.47 -9.06
C VAL A 1 8.44 -17.84 -9.43
N CYS A 2 7.53 -17.73 -8.49
CA CYS A 2 6.12 -17.99 -8.70
C CYS A 2 5.30 -16.79 -8.21
N TYR A 3 4.26 -16.43 -8.97
CA TYR A 3 3.29 -15.44 -8.53
C TYR A 3 2.01 -16.17 -8.13
N ALA A 4 1.57 -15.97 -6.91
CA ALA A 4 0.33 -16.52 -6.40
C ALA A 4 -0.68 -15.41 -6.14
N SER A 5 -1.95 -15.71 -6.40
CA SER A 5 -3.06 -14.85 -6.02
C SER A 5 -4.00 -15.65 -5.13
N THR A 6 -4.12 -15.22 -3.89
CA THR A 6 -5.02 -15.84 -2.93
C THR A 6 -6.26 -14.98 -2.77
N THR A 7 -7.43 -15.60 -2.91
CA THR A 7 -8.72 -14.95 -2.65
C THR A 7 -9.19 -15.34 -1.26
N PHE A 8 -9.48 -14.35 -0.45
CA PHE A 8 -10.06 -14.52 0.88
C PHE A 8 -11.54 -14.16 0.83
N GLY A 9 -12.40 -15.05 1.35
CA GLY A 9 -13.80 -14.77 1.59
C GLY A 9 -14.05 -14.61 3.08
N TYR A 10 -14.84 -13.61 3.46
CA TYR A 10 -15.29 -13.43 4.83
C TYR A 10 -16.71 -12.89 4.87
N SER A 11 -17.42 -13.22 5.94
CA SER A 11 -18.73 -12.66 6.26
C SER A 11 -18.74 -12.19 7.70
N TYR A 12 -19.54 -11.17 7.98
CA TYR A 12 -19.76 -10.75 9.36
C TYR A 12 -20.72 -11.72 10.06
N GLN A 13 -20.50 -11.93 11.35
CA GLN A 13 -21.30 -12.89 12.14
C GLN A 13 -22.78 -12.51 12.21
N ASP A 14 -23.09 -11.21 12.16
CA ASP A 14 -24.44 -10.66 12.13
C ASP A 14 -25.04 -10.61 10.71
N GLN A 15 -24.25 -10.83 9.67
CA GLN A 15 -24.64 -10.84 8.26
C GLN A 15 -24.01 -12.03 7.51
N PRO A 16 -24.25 -13.26 7.93
CA PRO A 16 -23.54 -14.45 7.40
C PRO A 16 -23.85 -14.78 5.93
N THR A 17 -24.92 -14.21 5.37
CA THR A 17 -25.31 -14.40 3.97
C THR A 17 -24.60 -13.44 3.01
N ILE A 18 -23.90 -12.43 3.51
CA ILE A 18 -23.13 -11.46 2.70
C ILE A 18 -21.67 -11.89 2.72
N GLU A 19 -21.20 -12.41 1.61
CA GLU A 19 -19.80 -12.75 1.43
C GLU A 19 -19.04 -11.56 0.84
N ASN A 20 -17.96 -11.17 1.52
CA ASN A 20 -17.02 -10.16 1.05
C ASN A 20 -15.76 -10.88 0.58
N LEU A 21 -15.22 -10.47 -0.56
CA LEU A 21 -14.03 -11.06 -1.16
C LEU A 21 -12.92 -10.01 -1.29
N PHE A 22 -11.71 -10.40 -0.95
CA PHE A 22 -10.52 -9.63 -1.33
C PHE A 22 -9.41 -10.57 -1.82
N LYS A 23 -8.50 -10.02 -2.62
CA LYS A 23 -7.38 -10.77 -3.19
C LYS A 23 -6.06 -10.16 -2.75
N LEU A 24 -5.13 -11.04 -2.40
CA LEU A 24 -3.73 -10.69 -2.16
C LEU A 24 -2.85 -11.36 -3.21
N GLY A 25 -1.96 -10.58 -3.79
CA GLY A 25 -0.91 -11.09 -4.68
C GLY A 25 0.38 -11.25 -3.90
N THR A 26 1.02 -12.41 -4.02
CA THR A 26 2.32 -12.70 -3.42
C THR A 26 3.31 -13.14 -4.48
N CYS A 27 4.56 -12.73 -4.34
CA CYS A 27 5.67 -13.20 -5.17
C CYS A 27 6.51 -14.17 -4.33
N HIS A 28 6.64 -15.40 -4.80
CA HIS A 28 7.36 -16.48 -4.11
C HIS A 28 8.68 -16.78 -4.81
N TYR A 29 9.74 -16.85 -4.05
CA TYR A 29 11.04 -17.34 -4.47
C TYR A 29 11.24 -18.74 -3.88
N ILE A 30 11.29 -19.74 -4.73
CA ILE A 30 11.27 -21.14 -4.32
C ILE A 30 12.54 -21.83 -4.82
N ASN A 31 13.26 -22.48 -3.91
CA ASN A 31 14.35 -23.39 -4.23
C ASN A 31 13.81 -24.81 -4.28
N LEU A 32 14.03 -25.47 -5.42
CA LEU A 32 13.58 -26.83 -5.66
C LEU A 32 14.77 -27.77 -5.69
N LYS A 33 14.62 -28.94 -5.07
CA LYS A 33 15.55 -30.07 -5.20
C LYS A 33 14.87 -31.19 -5.99
N ASN A 34 15.52 -31.64 -7.06
CA ASN A 34 15.06 -32.81 -7.77
C ASN A 34 15.38 -34.06 -6.94
N ASN A 35 14.37 -34.92 -6.70
CA ASN A 35 14.48 -36.17 -5.98
C ASN A 35 14.21 -37.38 -6.88
N GLY A 36 14.44 -37.27 -8.18
CA GLY A 36 14.20 -38.29 -9.17
C GLY A 36 12.78 -38.25 -9.75
N ASP A 37 11.78 -38.60 -8.93
CA ASP A 37 10.40 -38.67 -9.36
C ASP A 37 9.63 -37.35 -9.22
N ARG A 38 10.13 -36.44 -8.38
CA ARG A 38 9.47 -35.16 -8.07
C ARG A 38 10.43 -34.10 -7.61
N TYR A 39 10.00 -32.85 -7.71
CA TYR A 39 10.69 -31.72 -7.10
C TYR A 39 10.16 -31.46 -5.69
N LEU A 40 11.08 -31.27 -4.75
CA LEU A 40 10.78 -30.92 -3.37
C LEU A 40 11.14 -29.45 -3.15
N ILE A 41 10.23 -28.71 -2.53
CA ILE A 41 10.55 -27.36 -2.05
C ILE A 41 11.45 -27.51 -0.84
N ILE A 42 12.68 -27.00 -0.94
CA ILE A 42 13.65 -27.04 0.14
C ILE A 42 13.82 -25.68 0.84
N LYS A 43 13.42 -24.62 0.18
CA LYS A 43 13.38 -23.27 0.72
C LYS A 43 12.36 -22.46 -0.04
N GLU A 44 11.58 -21.70 0.68
CA GLU A 44 10.65 -20.72 0.14
C GLU A 44 10.81 -19.41 0.88
N TRP A 45 10.69 -18.33 0.13
CA TRP A 45 10.50 -17.00 0.64
C TRP A 45 9.44 -16.31 -0.21
N TYR A 46 8.59 -15.51 0.41
CA TYR A 46 7.56 -14.74 -0.28
C TYR A 46 7.37 -13.35 0.31
N THR A 47 6.81 -12.44 -0.50
CA THR A 47 6.37 -11.15 0.00
C THR A 47 5.10 -11.34 0.82
N ASP A 48 5.12 -10.91 2.06
CA ASP A 48 3.96 -10.88 2.93
C ASP A 48 3.44 -9.45 3.01
N PRO A 49 2.30 -9.13 2.36
CA PRO A 49 1.76 -7.78 2.38
C PRO A 49 1.21 -7.37 3.75
N LEU A 50 1.00 -8.32 4.66
CA LEU A 50 0.49 -8.08 6.00
C LEU A 50 1.61 -8.10 7.06
N ALA A 51 2.79 -8.63 6.71
CA ALA A 51 3.99 -8.72 7.55
C ALA A 51 3.78 -9.40 8.92
N ASP A 52 2.76 -10.24 9.04
CA ASP A 52 2.34 -10.87 10.30
C ASP A 52 2.65 -12.37 10.37
N SER A 53 3.10 -12.98 9.26
CA SER A 53 3.33 -14.41 9.13
C SER A 53 4.80 -14.82 9.13
N LEU A 54 5.73 -13.87 9.19
CA LEU A 54 7.16 -14.17 9.10
C LEU A 54 7.79 -14.27 10.49
N ASP A 55 8.23 -15.48 10.84
CA ASP A 55 9.25 -15.67 11.86
C ASP A 55 10.60 -15.17 11.33
N LEU A 56 10.88 -13.91 11.56
CA LEU A 56 12.06 -13.21 11.05
C LEU A 56 13.37 -13.75 11.64
N GLU A 57 13.32 -14.49 12.76
CA GLU A 57 14.51 -15.02 13.43
C GLU A 57 15.15 -16.20 12.65
N ASN A 58 14.34 -16.90 11.86
CA ASN A 58 14.80 -18.07 11.09
C ASN A 58 15.09 -17.81 9.61
N LEU A 59 14.87 -16.57 9.15
CA LEU A 59 15.19 -16.19 7.78
C LEU A 59 16.52 -15.47 7.71
N ASN A 60 17.39 -15.86 6.78
CA ASN A 60 18.53 -15.02 6.44
C ASN A 60 18.03 -13.78 5.66
N CYS A 61 17.45 -12.86 6.42
CA CYS A 61 16.80 -11.66 5.91
C CYS A 61 17.73 -10.78 5.06
N ASN A 62 19.06 -10.85 5.28
CA ASN A 62 20.00 -10.01 4.56
C ASN A 62 20.12 -10.41 3.08
N ASP A 63 20.20 -11.70 2.77
CA ASP A 63 20.32 -12.18 1.39
C ASP A 63 19.01 -11.94 0.63
N ILE A 64 17.87 -12.18 1.29
CA ILE A 64 16.54 -12.00 0.74
C ILE A 64 16.29 -10.51 0.53
N LYS A 65 16.55 -9.67 1.52
CA LYS A 65 16.41 -8.22 1.45
C LYS A 65 17.30 -7.62 0.37
N THR A 66 18.55 -8.08 0.25
CA THR A 66 19.47 -7.65 -0.79
C THR A 66 18.99 -8.05 -2.18
N THR A 67 18.48 -9.28 -2.33
CA THR A 67 17.92 -9.76 -3.61
C THR A 67 16.69 -8.94 -4.03
N ILE A 68 15.80 -8.64 -3.08
CA ILE A 68 14.62 -7.82 -3.35
C ILE A 68 15.01 -6.39 -3.69
N LEU A 69 15.86 -5.77 -2.88
CA LEU A 69 16.28 -4.39 -3.09
C LEU A 69 17.03 -4.23 -4.42
N ASN A 70 17.81 -5.22 -4.83
CA ASN A 70 18.49 -5.21 -6.11
C ASN A 70 17.53 -5.45 -7.29
N HIS A 71 16.40 -6.14 -7.09
CA HIS A 71 15.37 -6.37 -8.11
C HIS A 71 14.35 -5.22 -8.21
N ILE A 72 14.09 -4.53 -7.09
CA ILE A 72 13.06 -3.48 -6.99
C ILE A 72 13.68 -2.07 -7.11
N LYS A 73 15.01 -1.95 -7.11
CA LYS A 73 15.62 -0.65 -7.41
C LYS A 73 15.44 -0.35 -8.89
N PRO A 74 14.41 0.41 -9.29
CA PRO A 74 14.50 1.07 -10.57
C PRO A 74 15.73 1.99 -10.52
N ASP A 75 16.45 2.10 -11.60
CA ASP A 75 17.44 3.17 -11.85
C ASP A 75 16.69 4.52 -11.96
N TYR A 76 15.95 4.85 -10.90
CA TYR A 76 15.07 5.99 -10.85
C TYR A 76 15.45 6.85 -9.65
N THR A 77 16.00 8.00 -9.95
CA THR A 77 16.14 9.07 -8.95
C THR A 77 14.86 9.90 -9.00
N PRO A 78 14.09 9.97 -7.91
CA PRO A 78 12.90 10.80 -7.86
C PRO A 78 13.24 12.25 -8.24
N ASP A 79 12.42 12.85 -9.07
CA ASP A 79 12.49 14.29 -9.28
C ASP A 79 12.12 15.05 -7.98
N GLU A 80 12.36 16.35 -7.96
CA GLU A 80 12.11 17.17 -6.77
C GLU A 80 10.65 17.09 -6.29
N ARG A 81 9.73 17.02 -7.23
CA ARG A 81 8.29 16.90 -6.96
C ARG A 81 7.94 15.58 -6.32
N THR A 82 8.42 14.49 -6.89
CA THR A 82 8.24 13.13 -6.35
C THR A 82 8.89 13.00 -4.98
N GLN A 83 10.09 13.57 -4.81
CA GLN A 83 10.77 13.55 -3.51
C GLN A 83 9.99 14.31 -2.43
N LYS A 84 9.36 15.44 -2.76
CA LYS A 84 8.49 16.17 -1.83
C LYS A 84 7.26 15.34 -1.44
N ALA A 85 6.66 14.64 -2.39
CA ALA A 85 5.54 13.73 -2.13
C ALA A 85 5.94 12.57 -1.20
N ILE A 86 7.11 11.97 -1.43
CA ILE A 86 7.67 10.93 -0.56
C ILE A 86 7.93 11.47 0.85
N ASN A 87 8.54 12.65 0.97
CA ASN A 87 8.83 13.27 2.26
C ASN A 87 7.54 13.56 3.04
N TYR A 88 6.51 14.06 2.38
CA TYR A 88 5.21 14.28 3.00
C TYR A 88 4.59 12.95 3.49
N ALA A 89 4.66 11.91 2.67
CA ALA A 89 4.17 10.59 3.04
C ALA A 89 4.89 10.07 4.29
N HIS A 90 6.22 10.16 4.33
CA HIS A 90 7.03 9.73 5.49
C HIS A 90 6.72 10.54 6.74
N GLU A 91 6.50 11.85 6.60
CA GLU A 91 6.18 12.71 7.73
C GLU A 91 4.84 12.36 8.38
N TYR A 92 3.84 11.93 7.60
CA TYR A 92 2.47 11.74 8.07
C TYR A 92 1.94 10.30 7.94
N CYS A 93 2.78 9.30 7.60
CA CYS A 93 2.34 7.91 7.45
C CYS A 93 2.13 7.15 8.78
N GLY A 94 2.41 7.79 9.90
CA GLY A 94 2.28 7.17 11.22
C GLY A 94 3.37 6.17 11.57
N ILE A 95 4.40 6.01 10.74
CA ILE A 95 5.58 5.22 11.09
C ILE A 95 6.49 6.11 11.94
N SER A 96 6.55 5.81 13.22
CA SER A 96 7.45 6.43 14.17
C SER A 96 8.19 5.35 14.95
N ASP A 97 9.48 5.54 15.19
CA ASP A 97 10.26 4.70 16.09
C ASP A 97 9.84 4.90 17.57
N ASP A 98 8.99 5.86 17.82
CA ASP A 98 8.46 6.21 19.13
C ASP A 98 7.01 5.72 19.25
N ILE A 99 6.79 4.73 20.14
CA ILE A 99 5.50 4.12 20.42
C ILE A 99 4.44 5.14 20.89
N GLU A 100 4.85 6.25 21.49
CA GLU A 100 3.93 7.31 21.95
C GLU A 100 3.42 8.18 20.77
N HIS A 101 4.06 8.13 19.60
CA HIS A 101 3.73 8.96 18.43
C HIS A 101 3.34 8.14 17.20
N LEU A 102 2.73 6.98 17.39
CA LEU A 102 2.38 6.01 16.34
C LEU A 102 1.55 6.58 15.16
N PHE A 103 0.92 7.73 15.33
CA PHE A 103 0.09 8.34 14.28
C PHE A 103 0.25 9.85 14.24
N LYS A 104 1.13 10.32 13.36
CA LYS A 104 1.26 11.73 13.07
C LYS A 104 0.30 12.11 11.95
N TYR A 105 -0.75 12.84 12.28
CA TYR A 105 -1.68 13.37 11.28
C TYR A 105 -1.36 14.84 10.96
N ASN A 106 -1.54 15.23 9.70
CA ASN A 106 -1.61 16.63 9.36
C ASN A 106 -2.95 17.22 9.87
N LYS A 107 -2.88 18.05 10.90
CA LYS A 107 -4.05 18.60 11.60
C LYS A 107 -4.93 19.53 10.74
N ASN A 108 -4.44 19.95 9.57
CA ASN A 108 -5.23 20.71 8.61
C ASN A 108 -6.31 19.86 7.93
N TYR A 109 -6.19 18.54 8.03
CA TYR A 109 -7.12 17.58 7.43
C TYR A 109 -7.92 16.85 8.49
N LYS A 110 -9.18 16.54 8.14
CA LYS A 110 -10.02 15.67 8.97
C LYS A 110 -9.51 14.22 8.85
N ASN A 111 -9.50 13.49 9.94
CA ASN A 111 -9.29 12.06 9.96
C ASN A 111 -10.61 11.36 9.61
N PHE A 112 -10.63 10.60 8.51
CA PHE A 112 -11.79 9.84 8.03
C PHE A 112 -11.76 8.36 8.43
N ASN A 113 -10.81 7.91 9.24
CA ASN A 113 -10.79 6.52 9.72
C ASN A 113 -12.11 6.09 10.38
N PRO A 114 -12.76 6.93 11.23
CA PRO A 114 -14.07 6.59 11.78
C PRO A 114 -15.19 6.49 10.74
N ASP A 115 -15.02 7.12 9.58
CA ASP A 115 -16.01 7.19 8.50
C ASP A 115 -15.77 6.13 7.41
N GLY A 116 -14.92 5.10 7.67
CA GLY A 116 -14.65 4.00 6.75
C GLY A 116 -13.27 3.96 6.12
N GLY A 117 -12.34 4.80 6.58
CA GLY A 117 -10.94 4.78 6.19
C GLY A 117 -10.39 6.09 5.64
N ASP A 118 -9.09 6.27 5.77
CA ASP A 118 -8.39 7.52 5.44
C ASP A 118 -7.46 7.42 4.20
N CYS A 119 -7.42 6.26 3.54
CA CYS A 119 -6.46 5.97 2.48
C CYS A 119 -6.50 6.99 1.32
N ALA A 120 -7.69 7.26 0.79
CA ALA A 120 -7.85 8.20 -0.32
C ALA A 120 -7.60 9.65 0.11
N ASN A 121 -7.99 10.03 1.34
CA ASN A 121 -7.67 11.32 1.92
C ASN A 121 -6.16 11.51 2.05
N PHE A 122 -5.45 10.52 2.59
CA PHE A 122 -3.99 10.57 2.73
C PHE A 122 -3.28 10.63 1.38
N ALA A 123 -3.67 9.79 0.42
CA ALA A 123 -3.13 9.83 -0.94
C ALA A 123 -3.39 11.18 -1.63
N SER A 124 -4.56 11.78 -1.42
CA SER A 124 -4.90 13.12 -1.92
C SER A 124 -4.04 14.20 -1.29
N GLN A 125 -3.74 14.10 0.01
CA GLN A 125 -2.83 15.01 0.69
C GLN A 125 -1.40 14.90 0.12
N ILE A 126 -0.88 13.69 -0.06
CA ILE A 126 0.44 13.46 -0.66
C ILE A 126 0.53 14.14 -2.03
N MET A 127 -0.48 13.97 -2.87
CA MET A 127 -0.51 14.58 -4.20
C MET A 127 -0.57 16.12 -4.13
N TYR A 128 -1.37 16.66 -3.25
CA TYR A 128 -1.56 18.11 -3.15
C TYR A 128 -0.39 18.81 -2.46
N GLU A 129 -0.05 18.39 -1.23
CA GLU A 129 0.95 19.06 -0.40
C GLU A 129 2.39 18.76 -0.86
N GLY A 130 2.68 17.49 -1.15
CA GLY A 130 4.00 17.06 -1.61
C GLY A 130 4.15 17.14 -3.13
N GLY A 131 3.20 16.56 -3.85
CA GLY A 131 3.24 16.45 -5.30
C GLY A 131 2.87 17.71 -6.06
N GLY A 132 2.40 18.77 -5.40
CA GLY A 132 2.07 20.06 -6.03
C GLY A 132 0.94 20.01 -7.05
N PHE A 133 0.07 18.99 -6.98
CA PHE A 133 -1.12 18.93 -7.82
C PHE A 133 -2.14 19.99 -7.41
N LYS A 134 -2.84 20.56 -8.37
CA LYS A 134 -3.81 21.63 -8.11
C LYS A 134 -5.20 21.05 -7.85
N LYS A 135 -5.84 21.50 -6.78
CA LYS A 135 -7.25 21.24 -6.52
C LYS A 135 -8.15 21.80 -7.62
N ASN A 136 -9.29 21.17 -7.83
CA ASN A 136 -10.33 21.61 -8.75
C ASN A 136 -11.72 21.25 -8.20
N ASN A 137 -12.78 21.51 -8.95
CA ASN A 137 -14.16 21.27 -8.49
C ASN A 137 -14.47 19.79 -8.21
N THR A 138 -13.77 18.87 -8.86
CA THR A 138 -13.98 17.42 -8.69
C THR A 138 -13.15 16.86 -7.55
N TRP A 139 -11.90 17.30 -7.43
CA TRP A 139 -10.94 16.83 -6.44
C TRP A 139 -10.47 17.99 -5.57
N ASN A 140 -11.08 18.11 -4.40
CA ASN A 140 -10.89 19.28 -3.52
C ASN A 140 -11.09 18.94 -2.05
N TYR A 141 -10.39 19.70 -1.22
CA TYR A 141 -10.56 19.75 0.23
C TYR A 141 -10.51 21.21 0.68
N CYS A 142 -11.55 21.67 1.34
CA CYS A 142 -11.66 23.05 1.85
C CYS A 142 -12.49 23.09 3.12
N ASN A 143 -12.03 23.80 4.14
CA ASN A 143 -12.75 24.02 5.42
C ASN A 143 -13.30 22.72 6.04
N LYS A 144 -12.47 21.67 6.09
CA LYS A 144 -12.81 20.32 6.59
C LYS A 144 -13.90 19.59 5.76
N ASN A 145 -14.27 20.14 4.62
CA ASN A 145 -15.15 19.48 3.64
C ASN A 145 -14.30 18.93 2.50
N ALA A 146 -14.61 17.70 2.11
CA ALA A 146 -13.92 16.99 1.04
C ALA A 146 -14.90 16.59 -0.06
N THR A 147 -14.46 16.68 -1.30
CA THR A 147 -15.21 16.06 -2.41
C THR A 147 -15.07 14.55 -2.35
N LYS A 148 -16.02 13.84 -2.98
CA LYS A 148 -15.98 12.38 -3.04
C LYS A 148 -14.68 11.87 -3.66
N ALA A 149 -14.14 12.51 -4.68
CA ALA A 149 -12.87 12.13 -5.30
C ALA A 149 -11.65 12.37 -4.39
N TRP A 150 -11.77 13.16 -3.34
CA TRP A 150 -10.71 13.35 -2.35
C TRP A 150 -10.66 12.23 -1.31
N VAL A 151 -11.81 11.71 -0.87
CA VAL A 151 -11.90 10.81 0.29
C VAL A 151 -12.31 9.37 -0.02
N ASN A 152 -12.84 9.10 -1.21
CA ASN A 152 -13.30 7.76 -1.58
C ASN A 152 -12.39 7.14 -2.63
N ALA A 153 -11.83 5.97 -2.34
CA ALA A 153 -10.83 5.31 -3.16
C ALA A 153 -11.26 5.08 -4.62
N GLN A 154 -12.50 4.61 -4.84
CA GLN A 154 -12.99 4.38 -6.21
C GLN A 154 -13.17 5.69 -6.98
N SER A 155 -13.67 6.73 -6.31
CA SER A 155 -13.88 8.05 -6.92
C SER A 155 -12.55 8.75 -7.20
N PHE A 156 -11.57 8.57 -6.31
CA PHE A 156 -10.20 9.06 -6.49
C PHE A 156 -9.51 8.39 -7.68
N LYS A 157 -9.57 7.05 -7.77
CA LYS A 157 -9.09 6.30 -8.93
C LYS A 157 -9.70 6.81 -10.23
N ASN A 158 -11.04 6.95 -10.28
CA ASN A 158 -11.74 7.43 -11.47
C ASN A 158 -11.30 8.85 -11.85
N TYR A 159 -11.09 9.72 -10.85
CA TYR A 159 -10.56 11.06 -11.07
C TYR A 159 -9.16 11.03 -11.67
N LEU A 160 -8.24 10.23 -11.13
CA LEU A 160 -6.87 10.12 -11.64
C LEU A 160 -6.84 9.72 -13.12
N ILE A 161 -7.66 8.72 -13.48
CA ILE A 161 -7.74 8.25 -14.86
C ILE A 161 -8.36 9.32 -15.78
N SER A 162 -9.49 9.90 -15.39
CA SER A 162 -10.22 10.87 -16.22
C SER A 162 -9.49 12.20 -16.38
N SER A 163 -8.64 12.57 -15.42
CA SER A 163 -7.82 13.79 -15.48
C SER A 163 -6.45 13.58 -16.12
N GLY A 164 -6.12 12.36 -16.54
CA GLY A 164 -4.81 12.02 -17.11
C GLY A 164 -3.65 12.01 -16.09
N HIS A 165 -3.96 11.96 -14.79
CA HIS A 165 -2.95 11.87 -13.73
C HIS A 165 -2.58 10.43 -13.41
N GLY A 166 -3.29 9.46 -13.94
CA GLY A 166 -3.02 8.04 -13.82
C GLY A 166 -3.43 7.26 -15.06
N SER A 167 -2.85 6.09 -15.24
CA SER A 167 -3.20 5.11 -16.28
C SER A 167 -3.48 3.75 -15.64
N TYR A 168 -4.19 2.91 -16.38
CA TYR A 168 -4.29 1.48 -16.06
C TYR A 168 -3.04 0.76 -16.51
#